data_29481e9c220fef0274ef5e6495e7cc4f
#
_entry.id   29481e9c220fef0274ef5e6495e7cc4f
#
_cell.length_a   1.000
_cell.length_b   1.000
_cell.length_c   1.000
_cell.angle_alpha   90.00
_cell.angle_beta   90.00
_cell.angle_gamma   90.00
#
_symmetry.space_group_name_H-M   'P 1'
#
loop_
_entity.id
_entity.type
_entity.pdbx_description
1 polymer ?
#
loop_
_entity_poly.entity_id
_entity_poly.type
_entity_poly.pdbx_seq_one_letter_code
_entity_poly.pdbx_strand_id
1 'polypeptide(L)'
;MNNHARSVAIYGALLVGLMGASWFRWTSEPEAELDGQVVLLQGEEDGIEKVVWHAKDKDKAVIERRSDDYGSYLWVSYTKWIEEKPITPMDPDAAPDPEPPEDEAPEDEAAEVEVPKTYREDNQVFKAGDAGDDLLESLSPMLAIRKLDAVDEAKLESIGLLDPNDSLEITRKGRTTVLELGGEVYGTRDRYVRETASGDIFLVDDEVLRPLKYARTRLPDRQLWDVERKDIARVSLADPAGVSADFVQKNA
;
A
#
# COMPACT_ATOMS: atom_id res chain seq x y z
N MET A 1 15.28 -2.55 -67.48
CA MET A 1 14.41 -2.19 -66.36
C MET A 1 14.33 -0.67 -66.36
N ASN A 2 13.16 -0.11 -66.61
CA ASN A 2 12.97 1.33 -66.80
C ASN A 2 13.26 2.11 -65.52
N ASN A 3 13.95 3.25 -65.62
CA ASN A 3 14.30 4.10 -64.45
C ASN A 3 13.08 4.46 -63.60
N HIS A 4 11.90 4.60 -64.23
CA HIS A 4 10.63 4.83 -63.51
C HIS A 4 10.23 3.66 -62.57
N ALA A 5 10.43 2.40 -63.01
CA ALA A 5 10.12 1.24 -62.17
C ALA A 5 11.03 1.13 -60.93
N ARG A 6 12.31 1.53 -61.08
CA ARG A 6 13.25 1.58 -59.94
C ARG A 6 12.88 2.67 -58.93
N SER A 7 12.50 3.86 -59.40
CA SER A 7 12.05 4.95 -58.53
C SER A 7 10.78 4.58 -57.77
N VAL A 8 9.80 3.96 -58.41
CA VAL A 8 8.56 3.52 -57.76
C VAL A 8 8.85 2.47 -56.66
N ALA A 9 9.76 1.52 -56.96
CA ALA A 9 10.14 0.51 -55.95
C ALA A 9 10.85 1.12 -54.75
N ILE A 10 11.72 2.11 -54.93
CA ILE A 10 12.43 2.80 -53.84
C ILE A 10 11.46 3.61 -53.01
N TYR A 11 10.56 4.38 -53.62
CA TYR A 11 9.57 5.17 -52.88
C TYR A 11 8.56 4.26 -52.14
N GLY A 12 8.15 3.15 -52.76
CA GLY A 12 7.31 2.15 -52.13
C GLY A 12 7.95 1.53 -50.85
N ALA A 13 9.23 1.16 -50.98
CA ALA A 13 9.98 0.63 -49.81
C ALA A 13 10.16 1.66 -48.68
N LEU A 14 10.44 2.93 -49.05
CA LEU A 14 10.52 4.03 -48.07
C LEU A 14 9.17 4.28 -47.40
N LEU A 15 8.07 4.26 -48.12
CA LEU A 15 6.72 4.46 -47.55
C LEU A 15 6.34 3.34 -46.59
N VAL A 16 6.61 2.09 -46.95
CA VAL A 16 6.38 0.93 -46.05
C VAL A 16 7.27 1.02 -44.80
N GLY A 17 8.53 1.41 -44.96
CA GLY A 17 9.45 1.61 -43.85
C GLY A 17 8.99 2.72 -42.88
N LEU A 18 8.55 3.86 -43.43
CA LEU A 18 8.01 4.96 -42.64
C LEU A 18 6.68 4.61 -41.94
N MET A 19 5.78 3.87 -42.63
CA MET A 19 4.57 3.36 -42.02
C MET A 19 4.88 2.40 -40.88
N GLY A 20 5.83 1.47 -41.05
CA GLY A 20 6.25 0.55 -40.03
C GLY A 20 6.88 1.27 -38.81
N ALA A 21 7.74 2.25 -39.05
CA ALA A 21 8.34 3.07 -38.01
C ALA A 21 7.29 3.93 -37.25
N SER A 22 6.33 4.50 -38.00
CA SER A 22 5.23 5.28 -37.43
C SER A 22 4.29 4.39 -36.59
N TRP A 23 3.98 3.20 -37.09
CA TRP A 23 3.19 2.21 -36.36
C TRP A 23 3.90 1.77 -35.09
N PHE A 24 5.19 1.44 -35.17
CA PHE A 24 6.00 1.05 -34.01
C PHE A 24 6.06 2.16 -32.96
N ARG A 25 6.23 3.43 -33.38
CA ARG A 25 6.25 4.57 -32.48
C ARG A 25 4.87 4.87 -31.86
N TRP A 26 3.79 4.59 -32.60
CA TRP A 26 2.41 4.80 -32.09
C TRP A 26 1.93 3.67 -31.19
N THR A 27 2.43 2.45 -31.39
CA THR A 27 2.14 1.30 -30.51
C THR A 27 3.16 1.14 -29.39
N SER A 28 4.31 1.80 -29.46
CA SER A 28 5.18 1.99 -28.31
C SER A 28 4.44 2.95 -27.37
N GLU A 29 4.00 2.45 -26.22
CA GLU A 29 3.51 3.30 -25.16
C GLU A 29 4.52 4.43 -24.95
N PRO A 30 4.09 5.71 -24.90
CA PRO A 30 5.01 6.77 -24.55
C PRO A 30 5.60 6.36 -23.19
N GLU A 31 6.94 6.24 -23.12
CA GLU A 31 7.60 6.31 -21.82
C GLU A 31 7.02 7.58 -21.18
N ALA A 32 6.18 7.41 -20.16
CA ALA A 32 5.62 8.53 -19.44
C ALA A 32 6.83 9.39 -19.10
N GLU A 33 6.91 10.62 -19.63
CA GLU A 33 7.87 11.61 -19.19
C GLU A 33 7.51 11.87 -17.74
N LEU A 34 8.09 11.04 -16.88
CA LEU A 34 7.95 11.10 -15.44
C LEU A 34 8.73 12.33 -15.04
N ASP A 35 8.03 13.44 -14.81
CA ASP A 35 8.56 14.77 -14.51
C ASP A 35 9.55 14.68 -13.32
N GLY A 36 10.78 14.17 -13.60
CA GLY A 36 11.85 13.90 -12.64
C GLY A 36 11.70 12.64 -11.80
N GLN A 37 10.62 11.86 -11.93
CA GLN A 37 10.42 10.62 -11.19
C GLN A 37 11.20 9.45 -11.80
N VAL A 38 11.52 8.46 -10.96
CA VAL A 38 12.27 7.26 -11.34
C VAL A 38 11.37 6.04 -11.18
N VAL A 39 11.35 5.15 -12.17
CA VAL A 39 10.63 3.87 -12.04
C VAL A 39 11.39 2.97 -11.07
N LEU A 40 10.76 2.63 -9.95
CA LEU A 40 11.28 1.69 -8.98
C LEU A 40 10.91 0.26 -9.37
N LEU A 41 9.64 0.03 -9.72
CA LEU A 41 9.16 -1.28 -10.18
C LEU A 41 8.41 -1.12 -11.49
N GLN A 42 8.79 -1.90 -12.51
CA GLN A 42 8.08 -1.98 -13.78
C GLN A 42 7.06 -3.13 -13.74
N GLY A 43 6.03 -3.02 -14.56
CA GLY A 43 5.07 -4.09 -14.80
C GLY A 43 3.65 -3.56 -14.96
N GLU A 44 2.76 -4.48 -15.32
CA GLU A 44 1.33 -4.22 -15.45
C GLU A 44 0.62 -4.61 -14.14
N GLU A 45 -0.45 -3.93 -13.83
CA GLU A 45 -1.28 -4.14 -12.64
C GLU A 45 -1.82 -5.58 -12.55
N ASP A 46 -2.31 -6.10 -13.66
CA ASP A 46 -2.84 -7.47 -13.76
C ASP A 46 -1.81 -8.55 -13.42
N GLY A 47 -0.52 -8.22 -13.50
CA GLY A 47 0.57 -9.11 -13.12
C GLY A 47 0.80 -9.23 -11.62
N ILE A 48 0.20 -8.37 -10.78
CA ILE A 48 0.35 -8.43 -9.33
C ILE A 48 -0.58 -9.51 -8.77
N GLU A 49 0.01 -10.52 -8.16
CA GLU A 49 -0.69 -11.65 -7.54
C GLU A 49 -0.89 -11.42 -6.03
N LYS A 50 0.11 -10.81 -5.40
CA LYS A 50 0.14 -10.62 -3.96
C LYS A 50 0.96 -9.39 -3.56
N VAL A 51 0.45 -8.66 -2.57
CA VAL A 51 1.17 -7.57 -1.90
C VAL A 51 1.15 -7.86 -0.41
N VAL A 52 2.32 -7.77 0.25
CA VAL A 52 2.45 -7.92 1.70
C VAL A 52 3.10 -6.66 2.27
N TRP A 53 2.37 -5.95 3.08
CA TRP A 53 2.86 -4.88 3.93
C TRP A 53 3.14 -5.43 5.31
N HIS A 54 4.29 -5.16 5.87
CA HIS A 54 4.65 -5.54 7.22
C HIS A 54 5.29 -4.35 7.94
N ALA A 55 4.67 -3.91 9.04
CA ALA A 55 5.23 -2.96 9.98
C ALA A 55 5.46 -3.70 11.32
N LYS A 56 6.72 -3.88 11.68
CA LYS A 56 7.10 -4.68 12.85
C LYS A 56 6.36 -4.20 14.12
N ASP A 57 5.83 -5.15 14.87
CA ASP A 57 5.12 -4.94 16.13
C ASP A 57 3.89 -4.01 16.05
N LYS A 58 3.41 -3.72 14.84
CA LYS A 58 2.24 -2.86 14.60
C LYS A 58 1.16 -3.56 13.82
N ASP A 59 1.40 -3.76 12.52
CA ASP A 59 0.41 -4.34 11.62
C ASP A 59 1.03 -5.06 10.42
N LYS A 60 0.22 -5.93 9.84
CA LYS A 60 0.51 -6.63 8.60
C LYS A 60 -0.72 -6.65 7.73
N ALA A 61 -0.59 -6.28 6.48
CA ALA A 61 -1.63 -6.43 5.48
C ALA A 61 -1.16 -7.36 4.37
N VAL A 62 -1.96 -8.36 4.03
CA VAL A 62 -1.74 -9.26 2.92
C VAL A 62 -2.89 -9.09 1.96
N ILE A 63 -2.61 -8.66 0.74
CA ILE A 63 -3.57 -8.43 -0.33
C ILE A 63 -3.29 -9.47 -1.40
N GLU A 64 -4.27 -10.28 -1.74
CA GLU A 64 -4.16 -11.37 -2.71
C GLU A 64 -5.22 -11.23 -3.78
N ARG A 65 -4.83 -11.35 -5.04
CA ARG A 65 -5.78 -11.45 -6.14
C ARG A 65 -6.39 -12.85 -6.14
N ARG A 66 -7.72 -12.92 -6.09
CA ARG A 66 -8.50 -14.15 -6.14
C ARG A 66 -9.51 -14.07 -7.28
N SER A 67 -10.00 -15.19 -7.71
CA SER A 67 -11.07 -15.27 -8.70
C SER A 67 -12.10 -16.33 -8.31
N ASP A 68 -13.36 -16.07 -8.64
CA ASP A 68 -14.48 -16.97 -8.50
C ASP A 68 -15.35 -16.93 -9.76
N ASP A 69 -16.56 -17.51 -9.69
CA ASP A 69 -17.49 -17.55 -10.81
C ASP A 69 -18.02 -16.15 -11.22
N TYR A 70 -17.83 -15.14 -10.38
CA TYR A 70 -18.27 -13.74 -10.61
C TYR A 70 -17.15 -12.84 -11.10
N GLY A 71 -15.90 -13.31 -11.09
CA GLY A 71 -14.76 -12.55 -11.59
C GLY A 71 -13.55 -12.52 -10.66
N SER A 72 -12.63 -11.61 -10.97
CA SER A 72 -11.43 -11.38 -10.15
C SER A 72 -11.70 -10.32 -9.09
N TYR A 73 -11.18 -10.52 -7.90
CA TYR A 73 -11.29 -9.57 -6.79
C TYR A 73 -10.04 -9.63 -5.90
N LEU A 74 -9.88 -8.60 -5.08
CA LEU A 74 -8.79 -8.52 -4.11
C LEU A 74 -9.29 -8.93 -2.73
N TRP A 75 -8.57 -9.86 -2.10
CA TRP A 75 -8.83 -10.33 -0.75
C TRP A 75 -7.74 -9.80 0.18
N VAL A 76 -8.15 -9.18 1.27
CA VAL A 76 -7.26 -8.58 2.25
C VAL A 76 -7.34 -9.35 3.56
N SER A 77 -6.18 -9.76 4.07
CA SER A 77 -6.01 -10.29 5.41
C SER A 77 -5.17 -9.29 6.20
N TYR A 78 -5.76 -8.69 7.22
CA TYR A 78 -5.11 -7.67 8.03
C TYR A 78 -4.95 -8.17 9.46
N THR A 79 -3.73 -8.05 10.01
CA THR A 79 -3.40 -8.40 11.39
C THR A 79 -2.85 -7.15 12.08
N LYS A 80 -3.38 -6.83 13.26
CA LYS A 80 -2.85 -5.78 14.11
C LYS A 80 -2.41 -6.36 15.43
N TRP A 81 -1.19 -6.04 15.87
CA TRP A 81 -0.68 -6.38 17.19
C TRP A 81 -0.97 -5.23 18.16
N ILE A 82 -1.72 -5.51 19.20
CA ILE A 82 -2.11 -4.56 20.25
C ILE A 82 -1.34 -4.90 21.51
N GLU A 83 -0.47 -4.00 21.95
CA GLU A 83 0.25 -4.16 23.21
C GLU A 83 -0.74 -4.21 24.39
N GLU A 84 -0.74 -5.32 25.12
CA GLU A 84 -1.55 -5.45 26.32
C GLU A 84 -0.81 -4.80 27.49
N LYS A 85 -1.38 -3.72 28.01
CA LYS A 85 -0.87 -3.12 29.23
C LYS A 85 -1.11 -4.10 30.39
N PRO A 86 -0.10 -4.40 31.22
CA PRO A 86 -0.30 -5.21 32.40
C PRO A 86 -1.40 -4.57 33.25
N ILE A 87 -2.46 -5.35 33.53
CA ILE A 87 -3.50 -4.92 34.43
C ILE A 87 -2.86 -4.95 35.82
N THR A 88 -2.45 -3.81 36.34
CA THR A 88 -2.11 -3.67 37.76
C THR A 88 -3.40 -3.94 38.51
N PRO A 89 -3.48 -5.01 39.37
CA PRO A 89 -4.66 -5.22 40.19
C PRO A 89 -4.88 -3.96 41.01
N MET A 90 -6.00 -3.28 40.81
CA MET A 90 -6.37 -2.15 41.63
C MET A 90 -6.66 -2.71 43.02
N ASP A 91 -5.79 -2.45 43.97
CA ASP A 91 -6.01 -2.80 45.36
C ASP A 91 -7.27 -2.03 45.82
N PRO A 92 -8.39 -2.73 46.18
CA PRO A 92 -9.63 -2.06 46.54
C PRO A 92 -9.52 -1.22 47.80
N ASP A 93 -8.44 -1.39 48.59
CA ASP A 93 -8.17 -0.65 49.84
C ASP A 93 -7.06 0.43 49.67
N ALA A 94 -6.54 0.65 48.45
CA ALA A 94 -5.60 1.74 48.22
C ALA A 94 -6.31 3.08 48.34
N ALA A 95 -5.97 3.82 49.40
CA ALA A 95 -6.36 5.23 49.50
C ALA A 95 -5.88 6.01 48.29
N PRO A 96 -6.62 7.03 47.80
CA PRO A 96 -6.18 7.83 46.65
C PRO A 96 -4.81 8.42 46.99
N ASP A 97 -3.83 8.12 46.11
CA ASP A 97 -2.50 8.70 46.17
C ASP A 97 -2.58 10.21 46.31
N PRO A 98 -1.88 10.82 47.25
CA PRO A 98 -1.76 12.27 47.31
C PRO A 98 -1.06 12.74 46.05
N GLU A 99 -1.63 13.77 45.39
CA GLU A 99 -1.04 14.43 44.25
C GLU A 99 0.46 14.71 44.52
N PRO A 100 1.36 14.32 43.60
CA PRO A 100 2.79 14.58 43.77
C PRO A 100 3.01 16.09 43.88
N PRO A 101 3.85 16.60 44.82
CA PRO A 101 4.21 18.00 44.88
C PRO A 101 4.96 18.41 43.57
N GLU A 102 4.48 19.49 42.99
CA GLU A 102 5.17 20.17 41.85
C GLU A 102 6.46 20.79 42.40
N ASP A 103 7.56 20.13 42.31
CA ASP A 103 8.93 20.60 42.50
C ASP A 103 9.73 19.51 43.25
N GLU A 104 10.35 18.66 42.45
CA GLU A 104 11.67 18.08 42.71
C GLU A 104 11.92 16.97 41.69
N ALA A 105 12.76 17.24 40.71
CA ALA A 105 13.36 16.21 39.89
C ALA A 105 14.39 15.46 40.77
N PRO A 106 14.35 14.14 40.83
CA PRO A 106 15.56 13.37 40.95
C PRO A 106 15.77 12.59 39.64
N GLU A 107 16.86 12.93 39.00
CA GLU A 107 17.61 12.06 38.14
C GLU A 107 18.11 10.86 38.96
N ASP A 108 17.34 9.80 39.04
CA ASP A 108 17.86 8.48 39.36
C ASP A 108 17.47 7.57 38.18
N GLU A 109 18.47 7.23 37.36
CA GLU A 109 18.43 6.14 36.41
C GLU A 109 18.12 4.83 37.13
N ALA A 110 16.86 4.63 37.47
CA ALA A 110 16.35 3.30 37.80
C ALA A 110 16.41 2.49 36.48
N ALA A 111 17.28 1.49 36.44
CA ALA A 111 17.36 0.54 35.35
C ALA A 111 15.93 0.08 35.01
N GLU A 112 15.42 0.50 33.83
CA GLU A 112 14.15 0.01 33.31
C GLU A 112 14.26 -1.51 33.20
N VAL A 113 13.60 -2.20 34.12
CA VAL A 113 13.38 -3.65 34.02
C VAL A 113 12.49 -3.82 32.80
N GLU A 114 13.07 -4.27 31.68
CA GLU A 114 12.32 -4.60 30.46
C GLU A 114 11.26 -5.67 30.82
N VAL A 115 10.06 -5.23 31.11
CA VAL A 115 8.91 -6.11 31.27
C VAL A 115 8.57 -6.65 29.88
N PRO A 116 8.53 -7.98 29.68
CA PRO A 116 8.22 -8.55 28.38
C PRO A 116 6.84 -8.07 27.95
N LYS A 117 6.79 -7.37 26.81
CA LYS A 117 5.56 -6.86 26.21
C LYS A 117 4.73 -8.02 25.68
N THR A 118 3.50 -8.12 26.13
CA THR A 118 2.53 -9.09 25.63
C THR A 118 1.68 -8.42 24.54
N TYR A 119 1.51 -9.09 23.40
CA TYR A 119 0.71 -8.58 22.29
C TYR A 119 -0.49 -9.47 22.04
N ARG A 120 -1.65 -8.86 21.80
CA ARG A 120 -2.85 -9.52 21.30
C ARG A 120 -2.99 -9.25 19.81
N GLU A 121 -3.30 -10.28 19.04
CA GLU A 121 -3.59 -10.16 17.61
C GLU A 121 -5.07 -9.84 17.37
N ASP A 122 -5.33 -8.81 16.57
CA ASP A 122 -6.66 -8.48 16.02
C ASP A 122 -6.62 -8.74 14.52
N ASN A 123 -7.24 -9.85 14.12
CA ASN A 123 -7.24 -10.33 12.73
C ASN A 123 -8.56 -9.99 12.05
N GLN A 124 -8.48 -9.40 10.86
CA GLN A 124 -9.62 -9.08 10.02
C GLN A 124 -9.38 -9.55 8.59
N VAL A 125 -10.44 -10.03 7.95
CA VAL A 125 -10.42 -10.42 6.54
C VAL A 125 -11.59 -9.78 5.82
N PHE A 126 -11.36 -9.26 4.62
CA PHE A 126 -12.39 -8.58 3.85
C PHE A 126 -12.03 -8.54 2.35
N LYS A 127 -13.05 -8.30 1.52
CA LYS A 127 -12.88 -7.97 0.12
C LYS A 127 -12.48 -6.49 0.00
N ALA A 128 -11.49 -6.18 -0.84
CA ALA A 128 -11.18 -4.80 -1.17
C ALA A 128 -12.21 -4.24 -2.16
N GLY A 129 -12.47 -2.94 -2.03
CA GLY A 129 -13.19 -2.16 -3.01
C GLY A 129 -12.24 -1.45 -3.97
N ASP A 130 -12.75 -0.44 -4.70
CA ASP A 130 -12.01 0.33 -5.72
C ASP A 130 -10.64 0.85 -5.23
N ALA A 131 -10.54 1.22 -3.96
CA ALA A 131 -9.27 1.64 -3.36
C ALA A 131 -8.19 0.54 -3.36
N GLY A 132 -8.56 -0.73 -3.50
CA GLY A 132 -7.63 -1.84 -3.69
C GLY A 132 -7.07 -1.87 -5.11
N ASP A 133 -7.91 -1.61 -6.10
CA ASP A 133 -7.50 -1.54 -7.51
C ASP A 133 -6.64 -0.29 -7.74
N ASP A 134 -7.03 0.88 -7.21
CA ASP A 134 -6.23 2.11 -7.22
C ASP A 134 -4.82 1.89 -6.60
N LEU A 135 -4.75 1.11 -5.53
CA LEU A 135 -3.48 0.75 -4.92
C LEU A 135 -2.62 -0.09 -5.87
N LEU A 136 -3.17 -1.13 -6.51
CA LEU A 136 -2.41 -1.95 -7.46
C LEU A 136 -1.95 -1.14 -8.67
N GLU A 137 -2.78 -0.22 -9.17
CA GLU A 137 -2.42 0.72 -10.23
C GLU A 137 -1.22 1.58 -9.80
N SER A 138 -1.22 2.13 -8.59
CA SER A 138 -0.12 2.93 -8.06
C SER A 138 1.19 2.16 -7.85
N LEU A 139 1.10 0.83 -7.71
CA LEU A 139 2.25 -0.06 -7.62
C LEU A 139 2.74 -0.56 -8.99
N SER A 140 2.07 -0.17 -10.10
CA SER A 140 2.35 -0.75 -11.42
C SER A 140 2.14 0.24 -12.59
N PRO A 141 3.17 1.03 -12.93
CA PRO A 141 4.52 1.05 -12.37
C PRO A 141 4.59 1.74 -11.01
N MET A 142 5.42 1.23 -10.12
CA MET A 142 5.71 1.95 -8.87
C MET A 142 6.76 3.01 -9.14
N LEU A 143 6.41 4.25 -8.87
CA LEU A 143 7.26 5.41 -9.08
C LEU A 143 7.90 5.87 -7.78
N ALA A 144 9.15 6.32 -7.89
CA ALA A 144 9.87 6.99 -6.81
C ALA A 144 10.15 8.45 -7.20
N ILE A 145 10.13 9.33 -6.24
CA ILE A 145 10.45 10.75 -6.42
C ILE A 145 11.88 10.89 -6.96
N ARG A 146 12.80 10.07 -6.42
CA ARG A 146 14.18 10.02 -6.88
C ARG A 146 14.88 8.74 -6.39
N LYS A 147 15.95 8.36 -7.07
CA LYS A 147 16.95 7.40 -6.61
C LYS A 147 18.05 8.16 -5.85
N LEU A 148 18.52 7.59 -4.75
CA LEU A 148 19.66 8.13 -4.02
C LEU A 148 20.96 7.55 -4.59
N ASP A 149 22.02 8.37 -4.60
CA ASP A 149 23.36 7.89 -4.87
C ASP A 149 23.85 6.97 -3.72
N ALA A 150 25.00 6.33 -3.92
CA ALA A 150 25.58 5.45 -2.90
C ALA A 150 25.67 6.16 -1.54
N VAL A 151 25.10 5.53 -0.52
CA VAL A 151 25.06 6.03 0.87
C VAL A 151 25.99 5.20 1.74
N ASP A 152 26.65 5.85 2.68
CA ASP A 152 27.46 5.21 3.71
C ASP A 152 26.58 4.65 4.85
N GLU A 153 27.20 3.86 5.73
CA GLU A 153 26.52 3.19 6.85
C GLU A 153 25.88 4.21 7.82
N ALA A 154 26.57 5.32 8.11
CA ALA A 154 26.05 6.37 8.98
C ALA A 154 24.78 7.01 8.38
N LYS A 155 24.74 7.15 7.05
CA LYS A 155 23.55 7.64 6.36
C LYS A 155 22.44 6.60 6.38
N LEU A 156 22.73 5.29 6.19
CA LEU A 156 21.74 4.22 6.31
C LEU A 156 21.08 4.21 7.69
N GLU A 157 21.87 4.38 8.75
CA GLU A 157 21.35 4.52 10.11
C GLU A 157 20.42 5.73 10.23
N SER A 158 20.85 6.90 9.75
CA SER A 158 20.07 8.15 9.84
C SER A 158 18.73 8.11 9.09
N ILE A 159 18.62 7.29 8.03
CA ILE A 159 17.39 7.11 7.25
C ILE A 159 16.63 5.83 7.64
N GLY A 160 17.06 5.11 8.67
CA GLY A 160 16.38 3.92 9.20
C GLY A 160 16.46 2.68 8.31
N LEU A 161 17.50 2.59 7.46
CA LEU A 161 17.73 1.45 6.56
C LEU A 161 18.92 0.58 6.97
N LEU A 162 19.55 0.83 8.14
CA LEU A 162 20.60 -0.03 8.65
C LEU A 162 20.04 -1.37 9.16
N ASP A 163 18.94 -1.29 9.94
CA ASP A 163 18.18 -2.46 10.43
C ASP A 163 16.67 -2.20 10.22
N PRO A 164 16.18 -2.30 8.98
CA PRO A 164 14.80 -1.97 8.66
C PRO A 164 13.84 -2.98 9.29
N ASN A 165 12.83 -2.47 9.97
CA ASN A 165 11.82 -3.27 10.64
C ASN A 165 10.55 -3.45 9.81
N ASP A 166 10.36 -2.60 8.79
CA ASP A 166 9.20 -2.56 7.93
C ASP A 166 9.55 -3.02 6.52
N SER A 167 8.64 -3.71 5.85
CA SER A 167 8.85 -4.18 4.49
C SER A 167 7.58 -4.16 3.65
N LEU A 168 7.79 -4.07 2.34
CA LEU A 168 6.76 -4.25 1.32
C LEU A 168 7.22 -5.32 0.34
N GLU A 169 6.46 -6.40 0.22
CA GLU A 169 6.71 -7.47 -0.72
C GLU A 169 5.66 -7.44 -1.83
N ILE A 170 6.10 -7.47 -3.07
CA ILE A 170 5.22 -7.49 -4.24
C ILE A 170 5.53 -8.71 -5.08
N THR A 171 4.57 -9.62 -5.19
CA THR A 171 4.69 -10.82 -6.02
C THR A 171 3.99 -10.61 -7.36
N ARG A 172 4.76 -10.77 -8.44
CA ARG A 172 4.31 -10.66 -9.82
C ARG A 172 4.77 -11.86 -10.64
N LYS A 173 3.85 -12.53 -11.32
CA LYS A 173 4.17 -13.69 -12.19
C LYS A 173 5.13 -14.68 -11.50
N GLY A 174 4.83 -14.99 -10.22
CA GLY A 174 5.60 -15.90 -9.38
C GLY A 174 6.96 -15.37 -8.89
N ARG A 175 7.31 -14.10 -9.14
CA ARG A 175 8.52 -13.46 -8.62
C ARG A 175 8.16 -12.45 -7.55
N THR A 176 8.85 -12.50 -6.42
CA THR A 176 8.66 -11.56 -5.32
C THR A 176 9.81 -10.55 -5.30
N THR A 177 9.46 -9.28 -5.33
CA THR A 177 10.38 -8.16 -5.03
C THR A 177 10.15 -7.73 -3.59
N VAL A 178 11.23 -7.60 -2.84
CA VAL A 178 11.21 -7.18 -1.44
C VAL A 178 11.80 -5.78 -1.35
N LEU A 179 11.03 -4.88 -0.78
CA LEU A 179 11.39 -3.51 -0.52
C LEU A 179 11.45 -3.30 1.00
N GLU A 180 12.60 -2.93 1.50
CA GLU A 180 12.80 -2.54 2.89
C GLU A 180 12.44 -1.07 3.07
N LEU A 181 11.69 -0.78 4.11
CA LEU A 181 11.14 0.54 4.36
C LEU A 181 11.87 1.21 5.52
N GLY A 182 12.56 2.29 5.23
CA GLY A 182 13.27 3.12 6.19
C GLY A 182 12.38 4.16 6.88
N GLY A 183 13.00 5.22 7.38
CA GLY A 183 12.34 6.34 8.04
C GLY A 183 11.54 7.23 7.09
N GLU A 184 10.63 8.01 7.67
CA GLU A 184 9.90 9.06 6.97
C GLU A 184 10.75 10.34 6.86
N VAL A 185 10.60 11.08 5.75
CA VAL A 185 11.24 12.38 5.57
C VAL A 185 10.45 13.43 6.35
N TYR A 186 11.17 14.24 7.12
CA TYR A 186 10.53 15.33 7.87
C TYR A 186 9.82 16.32 6.94
N GLY A 187 8.57 16.57 7.21
CA GLY A 187 7.73 17.57 6.51
C GLY A 187 6.91 17.03 5.35
N THR A 188 7.35 16.00 4.63
CA THR A 188 6.61 15.43 3.49
C THR A 188 5.96 14.09 3.79
N ARG A 189 6.50 13.32 4.75
CA ARG A 189 6.16 11.93 5.06
C ARG A 189 6.57 10.92 3.98
N ASP A 190 7.26 11.36 2.94
CA ASP A 190 7.87 10.46 1.97
C ASP A 190 8.80 9.49 2.67
N ARG A 191 8.95 8.29 2.13
CA ARG A 191 9.67 7.23 2.82
C ARG A 191 10.88 6.78 2.03
N TYR A 192 11.98 6.53 2.73
CA TYR A 192 13.13 5.86 2.15
C TYR A 192 12.82 4.39 1.96
N VAL A 193 13.15 3.87 0.77
CA VAL A 193 12.89 2.49 0.38
C VAL A 193 14.14 1.90 -0.25
N ARG A 194 14.56 0.72 0.20
CA ARG A 194 15.66 -0.02 -0.40
C ARG A 194 15.14 -1.27 -1.09
N GLU A 195 15.47 -1.44 -2.37
CA GLU A 195 15.24 -2.70 -3.06
C GLU A 195 16.31 -3.71 -2.63
N THR A 196 15.89 -4.81 -2.00
CA THR A 196 16.81 -5.80 -1.43
C THR A 196 17.70 -6.46 -2.49
N ALA A 197 17.20 -6.64 -3.71
CA ALA A 197 17.91 -7.35 -4.78
C ALA A 197 19.06 -6.53 -5.38
N SER A 198 18.86 -5.23 -5.61
CA SER A 198 19.88 -4.32 -6.19
C SER A 198 20.67 -3.57 -5.12
N GLY A 199 20.09 -3.40 -3.93
CA GLY A 199 20.61 -2.52 -2.89
C GLY A 199 20.36 -1.04 -3.16
N ASP A 200 19.68 -0.71 -4.23
CA ASP A 200 19.33 0.66 -4.61
C ASP A 200 18.36 1.29 -3.63
N ILE A 201 18.57 2.57 -3.33
CA ILE A 201 17.74 3.31 -2.38
C ILE A 201 16.96 4.39 -3.13
N PHE A 202 15.70 4.49 -2.80
CA PHE A 202 14.74 5.40 -3.43
C PHE A 202 14.00 6.22 -2.36
N LEU A 203 13.47 7.36 -2.78
CA LEU A 203 12.51 8.13 -2.02
C LEU A 203 11.15 7.94 -2.68
N VAL A 204 10.19 7.39 -1.92
CA VAL A 204 8.83 7.09 -2.40
C VAL A 204 7.83 8.00 -1.70
N ASP A 205 6.86 8.50 -2.46
CA ASP A 205 5.78 9.33 -1.95
C ASP A 205 4.90 8.55 -0.95
N ASP A 206 4.52 9.21 0.16
CA ASP A 206 3.60 8.64 1.15
C ASP A 206 2.26 8.23 0.52
N GLU A 207 1.79 8.91 -0.52
CA GLU A 207 0.51 8.60 -1.17
C GLU A 207 0.46 7.17 -1.71
N VAL A 208 1.57 6.63 -2.20
CA VAL A 208 1.69 5.25 -2.69
C VAL A 208 1.60 4.24 -1.54
N LEU A 209 2.19 4.56 -0.38
CA LEU A 209 2.29 3.65 0.77
C LEU A 209 1.14 3.80 1.77
N ARG A 210 0.45 4.95 1.77
CA ARG A 210 -0.62 5.27 2.72
C ARG A 210 -1.80 4.31 2.69
N PRO A 211 -2.29 3.80 1.54
CA PRO A 211 -3.35 2.79 1.52
C PRO A 211 -2.96 1.50 2.25
N LEU A 212 -1.69 1.10 2.17
CA LEU A 212 -1.16 -0.07 2.88
C LEU A 212 -1.07 0.15 4.38
N LYS A 213 -0.54 1.30 4.80
CA LYS A 213 -0.44 1.72 6.21
C LYS A 213 -1.81 1.77 6.90
N TYR A 214 -2.86 2.10 6.17
CA TYR A 214 -4.23 2.19 6.67
C TYR A 214 -5.17 1.18 6.00
N ALA A 215 -4.66 0.00 5.63
CA ALA A 215 -5.39 -1.03 4.88
C ALA A 215 -6.75 -1.38 5.51
N ARG A 216 -6.80 -1.54 6.83
CA ARG A 216 -8.01 -1.84 7.60
C ARG A 216 -9.18 -0.88 7.33
N THR A 217 -8.89 0.39 7.10
CA THR A 217 -9.92 1.43 6.99
C THR A 217 -10.11 1.97 5.59
N ARG A 218 -9.08 1.84 4.73
CA ARG A 218 -9.11 2.40 3.37
C ARG A 218 -9.49 1.38 2.31
N LEU A 219 -9.07 0.13 2.46
CA LEU A 219 -9.27 -0.89 1.44
C LEU A 219 -10.63 -1.62 1.47
N PRO A 220 -11.37 -1.73 2.60
CA PRO A 220 -12.62 -2.50 2.61
C PRO A 220 -13.61 -2.00 1.56
N ASP A 221 -14.18 -2.95 0.81
CA ASP A 221 -15.37 -2.70 0.00
C ASP A 221 -16.52 -2.28 0.93
N ARG A 222 -17.04 -1.08 0.73
CA ARG A 222 -18.14 -0.52 1.52
C ARG A 222 -19.44 -0.55 0.77
N GLN A 223 -19.41 -1.02 -0.46
CA GLN A 223 -20.59 -1.15 -1.30
C GLN A 223 -21.27 -2.48 -1.00
N LEU A 224 -22.40 -2.45 -0.32
CA LEU A 224 -23.16 -3.66 0.00
C LEU A 224 -23.95 -4.17 -1.22
N TRP A 225 -24.36 -3.27 -2.10
CA TRP A 225 -25.16 -3.58 -3.28
C TRP A 225 -24.74 -2.68 -4.44
N ASP A 226 -24.76 -3.23 -5.63
CA ASP A 226 -24.60 -2.49 -6.88
C ASP A 226 -25.94 -1.93 -7.35
N VAL A 227 -26.58 -1.13 -6.46
CA VAL A 227 -27.87 -0.52 -6.72
C VAL A 227 -27.81 0.97 -6.39
N GLU A 228 -28.20 1.81 -7.32
CA GLU A 228 -28.27 3.24 -7.04
C GLU A 228 -29.40 3.54 -6.02
N ARG A 229 -29.15 4.52 -5.15
CA ARG A 229 -30.11 4.93 -4.12
C ARG A 229 -31.50 5.22 -4.68
N LYS A 230 -31.60 5.75 -5.91
CA LYS A 230 -32.86 6.05 -6.59
C LYS A 230 -33.69 4.80 -6.91
N ASP A 231 -33.04 3.63 -7.06
CA ASP A 231 -33.67 2.37 -7.43
C ASP A 231 -34.11 1.53 -6.22
N ILE A 232 -33.77 2.01 -5.00
CA ILE A 232 -34.18 1.35 -3.76
C ILE A 232 -35.53 1.86 -3.33
N ALA A 233 -36.55 1.07 -3.55
CA ALA A 233 -37.95 1.44 -3.15
C ALA A 233 -38.20 1.23 -1.65
N ARG A 234 -37.59 0.19 -1.05
CA ARG A 234 -37.78 -0.18 0.35
C ARG A 234 -36.58 -0.90 0.92
N VAL A 235 -36.23 -0.63 2.17
CA VAL A 235 -35.25 -1.37 2.96
C VAL A 235 -35.94 -1.86 4.22
N SER A 236 -35.92 -3.18 4.45
CA SER A 236 -36.42 -3.81 5.67
C SER A 236 -35.25 -4.36 6.48
N LEU A 237 -35.12 -3.94 7.73
CA LEU A 237 -34.14 -4.46 8.68
C LEU A 237 -34.89 -5.31 9.71
N ALA A 238 -34.36 -6.50 9.98
CA ALA A 238 -34.89 -7.36 11.03
C ALA A 238 -33.72 -7.83 11.93
N ASP A 239 -33.92 -7.72 13.22
CA ASP A 239 -33.00 -8.23 14.24
C ASP A 239 -33.42 -9.67 14.59
N PRO A 240 -32.49 -10.58 14.94
CA PRO A 240 -32.81 -11.91 15.46
C PRO A 240 -33.72 -11.90 16.70
N ALA A 241 -33.74 -10.81 17.47
CA ALA A 241 -34.64 -10.61 18.61
C ALA A 241 -36.10 -10.21 18.21
N GLY A 242 -36.38 -10.10 16.91
CA GLY A 242 -37.72 -9.83 16.38
C GLY A 242 -38.09 -8.34 16.24
N VAL A 243 -37.13 -7.44 16.45
CA VAL A 243 -37.34 -6.01 16.16
C VAL A 243 -37.15 -5.79 14.66
N SER A 244 -38.13 -5.16 13.99
CA SER A 244 -38.04 -4.84 12.56
C SER A 244 -38.27 -3.34 12.32
N ALA A 245 -37.57 -2.79 11.33
CA ALA A 245 -37.78 -1.43 10.84
C ALA A 245 -37.86 -1.42 9.30
N ASP A 246 -38.85 -0.72 8.78
CA ASP A 246 -39.06 -0.55 7.35
C ASP A 246 -38.86 0.91 6.95
N PHE A 247 -37.99 1.10 5.96
CA PHE A 247 -37.73 2.40 5.35
C PHE A 247 -38.25 2.36 3.91
N VAL A 248 -39.19 3.24 3.58
CA VAL A 248 -39.78 3.36 2.23
C VAL A 248 -39.36 4.70 1.65
N GLN A 249 -38.86 4.68 0.40
CA GLN A 249 -38.56 5.92 -0.31
C GLN A 249 -39.86 6.65 -0.61
N LYS A 250 -39.97 7.90 -0.15
CA LYS A 250 -41.06 8.79 -0.60
C LYS A 250 -40.71 9.28 -2.00
N ASN A 251 -41.53 8.94 -2.97
CA ASN A 251 -41.43 9.56 -4.28
C ASN A 251 -41.53 11.08 -4.11
N ALA A 252 -40.49 11.77 -4.60
CA ALA A 252 -40.52 13.21 -4.69
C ALA A 252 -41.46 13.65 -5.83
#